data_e0eff1544571181e6a30365d1655f367
#
_entry.id   e0eff1544571181e6a30365d1655f367
#
_cell.length_a   1.000
_cell.length_b   1.000
_cell.length_c   1.000
_cell.angle_alpha   90.00
_cell.angle_beta   90.00
_cell.angle_gamma   90.00
#
_symmetry.space_group_name_H-M   'P 1'
#
loop_
_entity.id
_entity.type
_entity.pdbx_description
1 polymer ?
#
loop_
_entity_poly.entity_id
_entity_poly.type
_entity_poly.pdbx_seq_one_letter_code
_entity_poly.pdbx_strand_id
1 'polypeptide(L)'
;CPLGTPFGKMGGTLSSLDATDLGGHAISAALERSGVDPEQVQQVVFGQVLQAGQGQIPSRQAQIKGGIPKEVPSETINKVCASGMRSLGIADMSIRAGDSNVAVTGGMESMSKAPYLLPNARFGFRMGDVQAIDAMTHDGLTNPFTEKQMINEASEVSNELEITRADMDRFAERSHRLAAEATDAGRLADEIVGITVKSRKGENTIEADEAIRPETTVETLAGLRAIGGEDRADRVCASSGQ
;
A
#
# COMPACT_ATOMS: atom_id res chain seq x y z
N CYS A 1 0.01 9.57 16.81
CA CYS A 1 1.40 9.25 16.47
C CYS A 1 1.42 8.48 15.14
N PRO A 2 1.93 9.05 14.06
CA PRO A 2 2.05 8.32 12.80
C PRO A 2 3.16 7.28 12.92
N LEU A 3 2.85 6.05 12.56
CA LEU A 3 3.78 4.93 12.54
C LEU A 3 3.41 3.95 11.42
N GLY A 4 4.41 3.33 10.86
CA GLY A 4 4.23 2.28 9.85
C GLY A 4 5.35 1.25 9.87
N THR A 5 5.10 0.14 9.22
CA THR A 5 6.17 -0.80 8.85
C THR A 5 7.05 -0.17 7.77
N PRO A 6 8.27 -0.66 7.56
CA PRO A 6 8.98 -0.36 6.33
C PRO A 6 8.13 -0.72 5.10
N PHE A 7 8.32 0.01 4.00
CA PHE A 7 7.69 -0.33 2.72
C PHE A 7 8.44 -1.48 2.04
N GLY A 8 7.79 -2.64 1.96
CA GLY A 8 8.28 -3.75 1.15
C GLY A 8 7.98 -3.54 -0.33
N LYS A 9 8.75 -4.17 -1.21
CA LYS A 9 8.42 -4.28 -2.63
C LYS A 9 7.65 -5.55 -2.93
N MET A 10 6.99 -5.60 -4.07
CA MET A 10 6.28 -6.79 -4.52
C MET A 10 7.23 -8.01 -4.61
N GLY A 11 6.84 -9.12 -3.97
CA GLY A 11 7.69 -10.30 -3.86
C GLY A 11 8.93 -10.13 -2.98
N GLY A 12 9.07 -9.00 -2.28
CA GLY A 12 10.21 -8.68 -1.42
C GLY A 12 10.12 -9.30 -0.02
N THR A 13 10.84 -8.71 0.93
CA THR A 13 11.05 -9.24 2.28
C THR A 13 9.77 -9.39 3.09
N LEU A 14 8.78 -8.52 2.86
CA LEU A 14 7.47 -8.55 3.55
C LEU A 14 6.40 -9.38 2.81
N SER A 15 6.70 -9.97 1.66
CA SER A 15 5.73 -10.66 0.80
C SER A 15 5.03 -11.86 1.43
N SER A 16 5.61 -12.44 2.47
CA SER A 16 5.02 -13.56 3.22
C SER A 16 3.92 -13.14 4.20
N LEU A 17 3.86 -11.86 4.58
CA LEU A 17 2.90 -11.33 5.54
C LEU A 17 1.59 -10.93 4.88
N ASP A 18 0.48 -11.18 5.56
CA ASP A 18 -0.82 -10.68 5.15
C ASP A 18 -0.96 -9.18 5.48
N ALA A 19 -1.82 -8.47 4.77
CA ALA A 19 -2.09 -7.06 5.06
C ALA A 19 -2.50 -6.85 6.53
N THR A 20 -3.27 -7.79 7.09
CA THR A 20 -3.73 -7.74 8.48
C THR A 20 -2.61 -7.96 9.51
N ASP A 21 -1.51 -8.62 9.13
CA ASP A 21 -0.33 -8.74 10.00
C ASP A 21 0.44 -7.41 10.04
N LEU A 22 0.62 -6.78 8.88
CA LEU A 22 1.25 -5.46 8.75
C LEU A 22 0.44 -4.40 9.52
N GLY A 23 -0.89 -4.38 9.31
CA GLY A 23 -1.79 -3.47 10.01
C GLY A 23 -1.79 -3.68 11.52
N GLY A 24 -1.84 -4.92 11.99
CA GLY A 24 -1.80 -5.25 13.41
C GLY A 24 -0.49 -4.83 14.08
N HIS A 25 0.63 -5.04 13.40
CA HIS A 25 1.95 -4.59 13.88
C HIS A 25 2.00 -3.06 14.01
N ALA A 26 1.54 -2.33 13.01
CA ALA A 26 1.48 -0.87 13.04
C ALA A 26 0.55 -0.34 14.15
N ILE A 27 -0.60 -0.97 14.37
CA ILE A 27 -1.52 -0.63 15.46
C ILE A 27 -0.85 -0.83 16.81
N SER A 28 -0.26 -2.00 17.07
CA SER A 28 0.42 -2.30 18.33
C SER A 28 1.52 -1.28 18.63
N ALA A 29 2.35 -0.99 17.65
CA ALA A 29 3.43 -0.01 17.79
C ALA A 29 2.90 1.42 18.03
N ALA A 30 1.80 1.81 17.38
CA ALA A 30 1.20 3.13 17.57
C ALA A 30 0.61 3.29 18.97
N LEU A 31 -0.02 2.26 19.52
CA LEU A 31 -0.51 2.24 20.90
C LEU A 31 0.63 2.33 21.90
N GLU A 32 1.66 1.50 21.75
CA GLU A 32 2.85 1.52 22.61
C GLU A 32 3.51 2.91 22.62
N ARG A 33 3.76 3.49 21.45
CA ARG A 33 4.43 4.79 21.35
C ARG A 33 3.57 5.94 21.86
N SER A 34 2.27 5.89 21.66
CA SER A 34 1.36 6.95 22.15
C SER A 34 1.07 6.87 23.64
N GLY A 35 1.30 5.71 24.26
CA GLY A 35 0.90 5.44 25.64
C GLY A 35 -0.63 5.35 25.84
N VAL A 36 -1.39 5.25 24.75
CA VAL A 36 -2.85 5.07 24.82
C VAL A 36 -3.15 3.62 25.19
N ASP A 37 -3.91 3.44 26.26
CA ASP A 37 -4.40 2.12 26.64
C ASP A 37 -5.36 1.59 25.55
N PRO A 38 -5.16 0.36 25.03
CA PRO A 38 -6.07 -0.24 24.07
C PRO A 38 -7.55 -0.23 24.47
N GLU A 39 -7.85 -0.29 25.76
CA GLU A 39 -9.20 -0.18 26.32
C GLU A 39 -9.86 1.18 26.14
N GLN A 40 -9.07 2.24 25.88
CA GLN A 40 -9.57 3.59 25.62
C GLN A 40 -10.00 3.79 24.18
N VAL A 41 -9.60 2.91 23.27
CA VAL A 41 -9.95 3.01 21.85
C VAL A 41 -11.44 2.71 21.68
N GLN A 42 -12.13 3.60 20.97
CA GLN A 42 -13.58 3.51 20.76
C GLN A 42 -13.97 3.18 19.32
N GLN A 43 -13.05 3.36 18.39
CA GLN A 43 -13.27 3.08 16.96
C GLN A 43 -11.96 2.73 16.25
N VAL A 44 -12.03 1.79 15.30
CA VAL A 44 -10.93 1.48 14.38
C VAL A 44 -11.41 1.63 12.94
N VAL A 45 -10.72 2.43 12.13
CA VAL A 45 -11.00 2.59 10.70
C VAL A 45 -9.73 2.38 9.91
N PHE A 46 -9.67 1.34 9.09
CA PHE A 46 -8.49 1.04 8.26
C PHE A 46 -8.85 0.93 6.79
N GLY A 47 -8.00 1.54 5.96
CA GLY A 47 -8.07 1.45 4.52
C GLY A 47 -7.44 0.19 3.99
N GLN A 48 -8.10 -0.45 3.02
CA GLN A 48 -7.53 -1.54 2.23
C GLN A 48 -8.22 -1.61 0.86
N VAL A 49 -7.45 -1.76 -0.21
CA VAL A 49 -7.96 -1.83 -1.58
C VAL A 49 -8.22 -3.29 -1.97
N LEU A 50 -7.23 -4.16 -1.84
CA LEU A 50 -7.28 -5.55 -2.29
C LEU A 50 -7.76 -6.46 -1.16
N GLN A 51 -9.08 -6.58 -1.03
CA GLN A 51 -9.71 -7.30 0.09
C GLN A 51 -10.05 -8.76 -0.23
N ALA A 52 -9.99 -9.15 -1.50
CA ALA A 52 -10.29 -10.54 -1.90
C ALA A 52 -9.34 -11.53 -1.22
N GLY A 53 -9.89 -12.58 -0.62
CA GLY A 53 -9.12 -13.60 0.09
C GLY A 53 -8.59 -13.20 1.47
N GLN A 54 -8.82 -11.97 1.94
CA GLN A 54 -8.33 -11.49 3.24
C GLN A 54 -9.24 -11.88 4.42
N GLY A 55 -10.38 -12.51 4.16
CA GLY A 55 -11.38 -12.83 5.17
C GLY A 55 -12.31 -11.66 5.47
N GLN A 56 -13.14 -11.83 6.52
CA GLN A 56 -14.11 -10.80 6.88
C GLN A 56 -13.43 -9.63 7.59
N ILE A 57 -13.82 -8.42 7.22
CA ILE A 57 -13.43 -7.15 7.85
C ILE A 57 -11.93 -7.13 8.21
N PRO A 58 -11.03 -6.98 7.24
CA PRO A 58 -9.60 -7.02 7.49
C PRO A 58 -9.12 -6.01 8.56
N SER A 59 -9.74 -4.82 8.67
CA SER A 59 -9.45 -3.86 9.74
C SER A 59 -9.65 -4.45 11.13
N ARG A 60 -10.71 -5.25 11.31
CA ARG A 60 -10.97 -5.92 12.58
C ARG A 60 -9.93 -6.99 12.88
N GLN A 61 -9.47 -7.71 11.88
CA GLN A 61 -8.38 -8.67 12.06
C GLN A 61 -7.09 -7.97 12.50
N ALA A 62 -6.74 -6.85 11.86
CA ALA A 62 -5.60 -6.03 12.25
C ALA A 62 -5.78 -5.44 13.66
N GLN A 63 -6.98 -4.97 14.00
CA GLN A 63 -7.35 -4.50 15.34
C GLN A 63 -7.01 -5.52 16.41
N ILE A 64 -7.50 -6.75 16.26
CA ILE A 64 -7.29 -7.83 17.24
C ILE A 64 -5.81 -8.21 17.32
N LYS A 65 -5.13 -8.32 16.17
CA LYS A 65 -3.68 -8.56 16.11
C LYS A 65 -2.87 -7.44 16.77
N GLY A 66 -3.36 -6.21 16.71
CA GLY A 66 -2.75 -5.02 17.32
C GLY A 66 -3.06 -4.86 18.81
N GLY A 67 -3.88 -5.75 19.42
CA GLY A 67 -4.15 -5.75 20.84
C GLY A 67 -5.35 -4.91 21.29
N ILE A 68 -6.13 -4.33 20.36
CA ILE A 68 -7.35 -3.59 20.70
C ILE A 68 -8.49 -4.59 20.97
N PRO A 69 -9.32 -4.36 22.04
CA PRO A 69 -10.41 -5.25 22.41
C PRO A 69 -11.40 -5.53 21.28
N LYS A 70 -11.97 -6.72 21.30
CA LYS A 70 -12.97 -7.16 20.30
C LYS A 70 -14.30 -6.40 20.38
N GLU A 71 -14.58 -5.74 21.46
CA GLU A 71 -15.79 -4.93 21.69
C GLU A 71 -15.76 -3.62 20.92
N VAL A 72 -14.56 -3.14 20.54
CA VAL A 72 -14.39 -1.92 19.76
C VAL A 72 -14.87 -2.14 18.31
N PRO A 73 -15.75 -1.28 17.77
CA PRO A 73 -16.20 -1.38 16.38
C PRO A 73 -15.06 -1.10 15.40
N SER A 74 -15.09 -1.77 14.25
CA SER A 74 -14.05 -1.67 13.24
C SER A 74 -14.63 -1.68 11.83
N GLU A 75 -14.10 -0.82 10.97
CA GLU A 75 -14.52 -0.67 9.58
C GLU A 75 -13.32 -0.77 8.62
N THR A 76 -13.49 -1.54 7.55
CA THR A 76 -12.57 -1.52 6.43
C THR A 76 -13.14 -0.66 5.32
N ILE A 77 -12.40 0.36 4.89
CA ILE A 77 -12.85 1.28 3.85
C ILE A 77 -11.97 1.18 2.61
N ASN A 78 -12.56 1.47 1.46
CA ASN A 78 -11.85 1.54 0.19
C ASN A 78 -12.14 2.86 -0.52
N LYS A 79 -11.11 3.64 -0.73
CA LYS A 79 -11.06 4.83 -1.57
C LYS A 79 -9.80 4.77 -2.44
N VAL A 80 -9.50 3.59 -2.96
CA VAL A 80 -8.27 3.26 -3.70
C VAL A 80 -7.04 3.74 -2.91
N CYS A 81 -6.05 4.36 -3.53
CA CYS A 81 -4.80 4.81 -2.87
C CYS A 81 -5.01 5.79 -1.71
N ALA A 82 -6.15 6.51 -1.67
CA ALA A 82 -6.48 7.46 -0.60
C ALA A 82 -7.18 6.82 0.62
N SER A 83 -7.29 5.49 0.69
CA SER A 83 -8.05 4.81 1.75
C SER A 83 -7.50 5.09 3.14
N GLY A 84 -6.19 5.04 3.33
CA GLY A 84 -5.56 5.35 4.61
C GLY A 84 -5.82 6.80 5.05
N MET A 85 -5.67 7.76 4.16
CA MET A 85 -5.99 9.17 4.45
C MET A 85 -7.49 9.38 4.71
N ARG A 86 -8.35 8.66 3.99
CA ARG A 86 -9.81 8.75 4.21
C ARG A 86 -10.19 8.22 5.58
N SER A 87 -9.53 7.20 6.10
CA SER A 87 -9.79 6.68 7.45
C SER A 87 -9.60 7.76 8.53
N LEU A 88 -8.55 8.57 8.39
CA LEU A 88 -8.31 9.71 9.27
C LEU A 88 -9.46 10.74 9.19
N GLY A 89 -9.93 11.06 7.98
CA GLY A 89 -11.06 11.97 7.80
C GLY A 89 -12.39 11.44 8.39
N ILE A 90 -12.60 10.12 8.39
CA ILE A 90 -13.77 9.50 9.04
C ILE A 90 -13.67 9.65 10.56
N ALA A 91 -12.51 9.36 11.14
CA ALA A 91 -12.32 9.50 12.58
C ALA A 91 -12.44 10.96 13.04
N ASP A 92 -11.91 11.94 12.29
CA ASP A 92 -12.09 13.36 12.57
C ASP A 92 -13.58 13.75 12.61
N MET A 93 -14.36 13.25 11.65
CA MET A 93 -15.81 13.48 11.64
C MET A 93 -16.51 12.83 12.84
N SER A 94 -16.15 11.59 13.19
CA SER A 94 -16.72 10.87 14.33
C SER A 94 -16.41 11.57 15.66
N ILE A 95 -15.19 12.07 15.84
CA ILE A 95 -14.78 12.82 17.03
C ILE A 95 -15.54 14.15 17.10
N ARG A 96 -15.67 14.89 16.01
CA ARG A 96 -16.41 16.14 15.95
C ARG A 96 -17.90 15.95 16.19
N ALA A 97 -18.47 14.84 15.77
CA ALA A 97 -19.87 14.48 16.02
C ALA A 97 -20.12 14.05 17.48
N GLY A 98 -19.07 13.73 18.23
CA GLY A 98 -19.18 13.21 19.60
C GLY A 98 -19.42 11.71 19.69
N ASP A 99 -19.30 10.99 18.57
CA ASP A 99 -19.50 9.51 18.51
C ASP A 99 -18.31 8.77 19.13
N SER A 100 -17.11 9.34 19.06
CA SER A 100 -15.91 8.78 19.67
C SER A 100 -14.96 9.89 20.17
N ASN A 101 -14.09 9.55 21.12
CA ASN A 101 -13.03 10.46 21.60
C ASN A 101 -11.63 9.94 21.22
N VAL A 102 -11.48 8.63 21.07
CA VAL A 102 -10.21 7.99 20.71
C VAL A 102 -10.48 7.01 19.57
N ALA A 103 -9.83 7.25 18.44
CA ALA A 103 -9.92 6.39 17.26
C ALA A 103 -8.53 5.99 16.78
N VAL A 104 -8.40 4.76 16.28
CA VAL A 104 -7.21 4.28 15.59
C VAL A 104 -7.52 4.23 14.09
N THR A 105 -6.68 4.90 13.30
CA THR A 105 -6.86 4.98 11.84
C THR A 105 -5.58 4.62 11.12
N GLY A 106 -5.71 4.16 9.89
CA GLY A 106 -4.56 3.82 9.05
C GLY A 106 -4.96 3.15 7.75
N GLY A 107 -4.01 2.47 7.17
CA GLY A 107 -4.20 1.63 6.00
C GLY A 107 -3.20 0.48 6.02
N MET A 108 -3.52 -0.55 5.30
CA MET A 108 -2.67 -1.73 5.14
C MET A 108 -2.90 -2.32 3.76
N GLU A 109 -1.83 -2.84 3.16
CA GLU A 109 -1.92 -3.53 1.88
C GLU A 109 -0.82 -4.57 1.75
N SER A 110 -1.12 -5.70 1.15
CA SER A 110 -0.14 -6.72 0.77
C SER A 110 -0.42 -7.16 -0.66
N MET A 111 0.10 -6.41 -1.63
CA MET A 111 -0.12 -6.68 -3.05
C MET A 111 0.43 -8.04 -3.47
N SER A 112 1.49 -8.50 -2.82
CA SER A 112 2.06 -9.84 -3.02
C SER A 112 1.10 -10.99 -2.66
N LYS A 113 0.06 -10.70 -1.87
CA LYS A 113 -0.97 -11.66 -1.45
C LYS A 113 -2.29 -11.51 -2.24
N ALA A 114 -2.35 -10.60 -3.19
CA ALA A 114 -3.53 -10.46 -4.05
C ALA A 114 -3.81 -11.76 -4.82
N PRO A 115 -5.02 -12.29 -4.78
CA PRO A 115 -5.35 -13.55 -5.46
C PRO A 115 -5.67 -13.35 -6.94
N TYR A 116 -5.68 -14.46 -7.68
CA TYR A 116 -6.37 -14.54 -8.95
C TYR A 116 -7.83 -14.96 -8.75
N LEU A 117 -8.74 -14.34 -9.49
CA LEU A 117 -10.17 -14.59 -9.42
C LEU A 117 -10.62 -15.47 -10.61
N LEU A 118 -11.53 -16.37 -10.33
CA LEU A 118 -12.19 -17.20 -11.35
C LEU A 118 -13.69 -16.86 -11.38
N PRO A 119 -14.11 -15.87 -12.19
CA PRO A 119 -15.52 -15.53 -12.35
C PRO A 119 -16.31 -16.76 -12.82
N ASN A 120 -17.54 -16.88 -12.34
CA ASN A 120 -18.46 -17.99 -12.65
C ASN A 120 -18.04 -19.38 -12.15
N ALA A 121 -16.89 -19.55 -11.49
CA ALA A 121 -16.44 -20.84 -10.96
C ALA A 121 -17.45 -21.46 -9.97
N ARG A 122 -18.21 -20.65 -9.24
CA ARG A 122 -19.21 -21.10 -8.26
C ARG A 122 -20.28 -22.02 -8.85
N PHE A 123 -20.64 -21.82 -10.10
CA PHE A 123 -21.67 -22.62 -10.79
C PHE A 123 -21.06 -23.65 -11.76
N GLY A 124 -19.74 -23.79 -11.76
CA GLY A 124 -18.97 -24.69 -12.62
C GLY A 124 -18.72 -24.12 -14.03
N PHE A 125 -17.64 -24.60 -14.65
CA PHE A 125 -17.33 -24.32 -16.05
C PHE A 125 -17.86 -25.46 -16.91
N ARG A 126 -18.51 -25.13 -18.03
CA ARG A 126 -19.11 -26.16 -18.88
C ARG A 126 -18.14 -26.68 -19.94
N MET A 127 -17.72 -25.83 -20.85
CA MET A 127 -16.85 -26.18 -21.97
C MET A 127 -16.04 -24.96 -22.41
N GLY A 128 -14.77 -25.20 -22.81
CA GLY A 128 -13.85 -24.15 -23.24
C GLY A 128 -12.94 -23.65 -22.13
N ASP A 129 -12.00 -22.79 -22.50
CA ASP A 129 -11.01 -22.22 -21.58
C ASP A 129 -11.63 -21.18 -20.65
N VAL A 130 -10.99 -21.01 -19.48
CA VAL A 130 -11.41 -20.02 -18.46
C VAL A 130 -10.25 -19.12 -18.17
N GLN A 131 -10.51 -17.83 -18.18
CA GLN A 131 -9.52 -16.81 -17.81
C GLN A 131 -9.54 -16.58 -16.30
N ALA A 132 -8.36 -16.61 -15.67
CA ALA A 132 -8.14 -16.14 -14.32
C ALA A 132 -7.82 -14.63 -14.36
N ILE A 133 -8.48 -13.85 -13.52
CA ILE A 133 -8.31 -12.40 -13.43
C ILE A 133 -7.39 -12.08 -12.25
N ASP A 134 -6.31 -11.36 -12.50
CA ASP A 134 -5.43 -10.84 -11.45
C ASP A 134 -6.17 -9.73 -10.69
N ALA A 135 -6.54 -9.99 -9.43
CA ALA A 135 -7.26 -9.03 -8.59
C ALA A 135 -6.45 -7.75 -8.35
N MET A 136 -5.12 -7.84 -8.27
CA MET A 136 -4.26 -6.68 -8.08
C MET A 136 -4.39 -5.70 -9.25
N THR A 137 -4.28 -6.21 -10.47
CA THR A 137 -4.40 -5.39 -11.67
C THR A 137 -5.83 -4.91 -11.89
N HIS A 138 -6.81 -5.81 -11.77
CA HIS A 138 -8.21 -5.50 -12.06
C HIS A 138 -8.84 -4.52 -11.05
N ASP A 139 -8.69 -4.81 -9.75
CA ASP A 139 -9.38 -4.04 -8.71
C ASP A 139 -8.58 -2.82 -8.21
N GLY A 140 -7.24 -2.85 -8.36
CA GLY A 140 -6.36 -1.83 -7.83
C GLY A 140 -5.73 -0.90 -8.86
N LEU A 141 -5.48 -1.35 -10.09
CA LEU A 141 -4.63 -0.64 -11.05
C LEU A 141 -5.30 -0.32 -12.40
N THR A 142 -6.50 -0.83 -12.64
CA THR A 142 -7.24 -0.61 -13.90
C THR A 142 -8.44 0.30 -13.65
N ASN A 143 -8.56 1.35 -14.47
CA ASN A 143 -9.74 2.21 -14.45
C ASN A 143 -10.94 1.46 -15.05
N PRO A 144 -12.04 1.26 -14.31
CA PRO A 144 -13.17 0.47 -14.78
C PRO A 144 -14.02 1.17 -15.88
N PHE A 145 -13.79 2.46 -16.11
CA PHE A 145 -14.53 3.23 -17.11
C PHE A 145 -13.85 3.25 -18.48
N THR A 146 -12.50 3.26 -18.46
CA THR A 146 -11.69 3.30 -19.68
C THR A 146 -11.08 1.96 -20.03
N GLU A 147 -11.09 1.00 -19.08
CA GLU A 147 -10.42 -0.29 -19.16
C GLU A 147 -8.89 -0.19 -19.33
N LYS A 148 -8.33 1.01 -19.11
CA LYS A 148 -6.90 1.28 -19.17
C LYS A 148 -6.25 1.11 -17.79
N GLN A 149 -5.00 0.68 -17.78
CA GLN A 149 -4.20 0.76 -16.57
C GLN A 149 -3.87 2.20 -16.23
N MET A 150 -3.86 2.54 -14.95
CA MET A 150 -3.58 3.91 -14.45
C MET A 150 -2.26 4.48 -14.98
N ILE A 151 -1.25 3.64 -15.24
CA ILE A 151 0.02 4.07 -15.82
C ILE A 151 -0.14 4.60 -17.25
N ASN A 152 -1.06 4.04 -18.05
CA ASN A 152 -1.36 4.53 -19.38
C ASN A 152 -2.07 5.88 -19.33
N GLU A 153 -3.04 6.03 -18.42
CA GLU A 153 -3.72 7.30 -18.21
C GLU A 153 -2.78 8.39 -17.69
N ALA A 154 -1.86 8.04 -16.78
CA ALA A 154 -0.83 8.96 -16.32
C ALA A 154 0.08 9.43 -17.48
N SER A 155 0.39 8.54 -18.44
CA SER A 155 1.13 8.93 -19.65
C SER A 155 0.33 9.90 -20.53
N GLU A 156 -0.97 9.65 -20.72
CA GLU A 156 -1.84 10.54 -21.49
C GLU A 156 -1.90 11.94 -20.88
N VAL A 157 -2.12 12.04 -19.57
CA VAL A 157 -2.13 13.32 -18.84
C VAL A 157 -0.75 14.00 -18.89
N SER A 158 0.33 13.24 -18.79
CA SER A 158 1.68 13.78 -18.90
C SER A 158 1.93 14.41 -20.29
N ASN A 159 1.42 13.78 -21.35
CA ASN A 159 1.51 14.31 -22.70
C ASN A 159 0.68 15.59 -22.85
N GLU A 160 -0.54 15.64 -22.32
CA GLU A 160 -1.39 16.84 -22.33
C GLU A 160 -0.73 18.01 -21.60
N LEU A 161 0.06 17.73 -20.55
CA LEU A 161 0.80 18.73 -19.79
C LEU A 161 2.21 18.99 -20.32
N GLU A 162 2.58 18.42 -21.45
CA GLU A 162 3.90 18.56 -22.10
C GLU A 162 5.07 18.12 -21.18
N ILE A 163 4.82 17.18 -20.24
CA ILE A 163 5.84 16.63 -19.35
C ILE A 163 6.64 15.58 -20.13
N THR A 164 7.92 15.87 -20.37
CA THR A 164 8.80 15.00 -21.14
C THR A 164 9.32 13.81 -20.32
N ARG A 165 9.77 12.76 -21.00
CA ARG A 165 10.48 11.65 -20.38
C ARG A 165 11.69 12.12 -19.55
N ALA A 166 12.43 13.09 -20.05
CA ALA A 166 13.58 13.66 -19.33
C ALA A 166 13.18 14.41 -18.06
N ASP A 167 12.00 15.03 -18.03
CA ASP A 167 11.46 15.63 -16.79
C ASP A 167 11.10 14.57 -15.76
N MET A 168 10.47 13.49 -16.20
CA MET A 168 10.12 12.36 -15.32
C MET A 168 11.38 11.69 -14.76
N ASP A 169 12.39 11.44 -15.58
CA ASP A 169 13.65 10.82 -15.14
C ASP A 169 14.40 11.70 -14.13
N ARG A 170 14.46 13.03 -14.34
CA ARG A 170 15.02 13.97 -13.34
C ARG A 170 14.24 13.97 -12.03
N PHE A 171 12.91 13.90 -12.11
CA PHE A 171 12.08 13.85 -10.92
C PHE A 171 12.28 12.53 -10.15
N ALA A 172 12.35 11.41 -10.85
CA ALA A 172 12.56 10.10 -10.25
C ALA A 172 13.95 9.97 -9.59
N GLU A 173 15.01 10.43 -10.27
CA GLU A 173 16.36 10.52 -9.67
C GLU A 173 16.32 11.33 -8.37
N ARG A 174 15.78 12.55 -8.45
CA ARG A 174 15.66 13.44 -7.29
C ARG A 174 14.89 12.77 -6.15
N SER A 175 13.81 12.04 -6.45
CA SER A 175 13.01 11.34 -5.46
C SER A 175 13.83 10.27 -4.73
N HIS A 176 14.53 9.41 -5.46
CA HIS A 176 15.40 8.39 -4.87
C HIS A 176 16.53 8.99 -4.04
N ARG A 177 17.20 10.01 -4.56
CA ARG A 177 18.29 10.70 -3.85
C ARG A 177 17.81 11.32 -2.54
N LEU A 178 16.70 12.07 -2.55
CA LEU A 178 16.16 12.70 -1.34
C LEU A 178 15.67 11.66 -0.32
N ALA A 179 15.09 10.54 -0.78
CA ALA A 179 14.68 9.46 0.11
C ALA A 179 15.89 8.79 0.77
N ALA A 180 16.96 8.53 0.00
CA ALA A 180 18.21 7.99 0.55
C ALA A 180 18.84 8.95 1.57
N GLU A 181 18.98 10.23 1.23
CA GLU A 181 19.50 11.26 2.14
C GLU A 181 18.67 11.37 3.44
N ALA A 182 17.35 11.25 3.35
CA ALA A 182 16.46 11.27 4.52
C ALA A 182 16.64 10.03 5.40
N THR A 183 16.82 8.86 4.77
CA THR A 183 17.07 7.60 5.46
C THR A 183 18.42 7.62 6.19
N ASP A 184 19.50 8.02 5.49
CA ASP A 184 20.85 8.10 6.03
C ASP A 184 20.96 9.12 7.16
N ALA A 185 20.20 10.22 7.07
CA ALA A 185 20.13 11.23 8.14
C ALA A 185 19.20 10.82 9.31
N GLY A 186 18.59 9.63 9.27
CA GLY A 186 17.70 9.12 10.32
C GLY A 186 16.36 9.85 10.44
N ARG A 187 15.96 10.64 9.42
CA ARG A 187 14.72 11.46 9.49
C ARG A 187 13.45 10.61 9.52
N LEU A 188 13.50 9.38 9.00
CA LEU A 188 12.37 8.46 8.94
C LEU A 188 12.36 7.46 10.11
N ALA A 189 13.40 7.44 10.93
CA ALA A 189 13.56 6.46 12.01
C ALA A 189 12.44 6.52 13.04
N ASP A 190 11.89 7.71 13.28
CA ASP A 190 10.78 7.90 14.22
C ASP A 190 9.42 7.48 13.65
N GLU A 191 9.32 7.23 12.35
CA GLU A 191 8.06 6.86 11.68
C GLU A 191 8.03 5.37 11.31
N ILE A 192 9.20 4.71 11.26
CA ILE A 192 9.32 3.31 10.88
C ILE A 192 9.49 2.43 12.11
N VAL A 193 8.71 1.37 12.19
CA VAL A 193 8.84 0.32 13.20
C VAL A 193 9.24 -0.97 12.53
N GLY A 194 10.40 -1.50 12.91
CA GLY A 194 10.92 -2.75 12.39
C GLY A 194 9.94 -3.91 12.58
N ILE A 195 9.83 -4.77 11.60
CA ILE A 195 8.97 -5.95 11.64
C ILE A 195 9.77 -7.22 11.44
N THR A 196 9.57 -8.20 12.31
CA THR A 196 10.29 -9.48 12.24
C THR A 196 9.53 -10.47 11.36
N VAL A 197 10.19 -10.94 10.33
CA VAL A 197 9.68 -11.96 9.41
C VAL A 197 10.34 -13.30 9.71
N LYS A 198 9.51 -14.32 9.94
CA LYS A 198 9.96 -15.70 10.16
C LYS A 198 10.07 -16.45 8.85
N SER A 199 11.17 -17.12 8.64
CA SER A 199 11.40 -17.97 7.47
C SER A 199 12.00 -19.33 7.87
N ARG A 200 12.12 -20.26 6.93
CA ARG A 200 12.82 -21.54 7.17
C ARG A 200 14.31 -21.35 7.53
N LYS A 201 14.90 -20.19 7.20
CA LYS A 201 16.30 -19.86 7.46
C LYS A 201 16.51 -19.12 8.79
N GLY A 202 15.43 -18.84 9.53
CA GLY A 202 15.44 -18.09 10.78
C GLY A 202 14.54 -16.86 10.75
N GLU A 203 14.71 -16.01 11.74
CA GLU A 203 14.00 -14.74 11.87
C GLU A 203 14.87 -13.60 11.31
N ASN A 204 14.25 -12.66 10.62
CA ASN A 204 14.93 -11.48 10.10
C ASN A 204 14.05 -10.25 10.39
N THR A 205 14.64 -9.23 11.01
CA THR A 205 13.94 -7.96 11.28
C THR A 205 14.23 -6.98 10.15
N ILE A 206 13.18 -6.48 9.55
CA ILE A 206 13.22 -5.51 8.45
C ILE A 206 12.94 -4.14 9.05
N GLU A 207 13.85 -3.19 8.88
CA GLU A 207 13.82 -1.86 9.51
C GLU A 207 13.93 -0.72 8.49
N ALA A 208 14.09 -1.03 7.21
CA ALA A 208 14.29 -0.04 6.15
C ALA A 208 13.40 -0.33 4.95
N ASP A 209 13.02 0.73 4.24
CA ASP A 209 12.27 0.67 2.99
C ASP A 209 13.07 -0.03 1.89
N GLU A 210 12.48 -1.00 1.20
CA GLU A 210 13.15 -1.78 0.14
C GLU A 210 13.23 -1.08 -1.22
N ALA A 211 12.40 -0.08 -1.45
CA ALA A 211 12.23 0.51 -2.79
C ALA A 211 13.22 1.64 -3.09
N ILE A 212 13.92 2.15 -2.09
CA ILE A 212 14.88 3.25 -2.27
C ILE A 212 16.12 2.73 -2.99
N ARG A 213 16.51 3.40 -4.07
CA ARG A 213 17.67 3.07 -4.92
C ARG A 213 18.62 4.27 -4.98
N PRO A 214 19.55 4.39 -4.03
CA PRO A 214 20.45 5.56 -3.95
C PRO A 214 21.38 5.70 -5.16
N GLU A 215 21.65 4.60 -5.88
CA GLU A 215 22.47 4.56 -7.08
C GLU A 215 21.76 5.03 -8.35
N THR A 216 20.48 5.42 -8.26
CA THR A 216 19.69 5.86 -9.42
C THR A 216 20.24 7.16 -9.99
N THR A 217 20.51 7.18 -11.31
CA THR A 217 20.91 8.38 -12.06
C THR A 217 19.99 8.60 -13.25
N VAL A 218 19.98 9.82 -13.79
CA VAL A 218 19.20 10.14 -15.00
C VAL A 218 19.63 9.25 -16.18
N GLU A 219 20.92 8.93 -16.32
CA GLU A 219 21.45 8.08 -17.37
C GLU A 219 20.94 6.63 -17.25
N THR A 220 20.93 6.10 -16.02
CA THR A 220 20.39 4.73 -15.78
C THR A 220 18.89 4.66 -16.06
N LEU A 221 18.14 5.71 -15.70
CA LEU A 221 16.71 5.79 -15.98
C LEU A 221 16.41 5.92 -17.47
N ALA A 222 17.17 6.74 -18.20
CA ALA A 222 17.02 6.91 -19.64
C ALA A 222 17.22 5.61 -20.43
N GLY A 223 18.04 4.69 -19.90
CA GLY A 223 18.27 3.36 -20.45
C GLY A 223 17.12 2.37 -20.23
N LEU A 224 16.15 2.67 -19.34
CA LEU A 224 15.07 1.77 -19.05
C LEU A 224 13.98 1.77 -20.14
N ARG A 225 13.40 0.58 -20.35
CA ARG A 225 12.27 0.45 -21.26
C ARG A 225 11.09 1.28 -20.76
N ALA A 226 10.54 2.11 -21.63
CA ALA A 226 9.32 2.84 -21.34
C ALA A 226 8.10 1.92 -21.25
N ILE A 227 7.21 2.18 -20.29
CA ILE A 227 5.96 1.48 -20.05
C ILE A 227 4.81 2.51 -20.09
N GLY A 228 3.71 2.18 -20.79
CA GLY A 228 2.60 3.10 -21.01
C GLY A 228 2.75 3.95 -22.27
N GLY A 229 1.63 4.43 -22.82
CA GLY A 229 1.57 5.17 -24.08
C GLY A 229 1.63 4.30 -25.33
N GLU A 230 1.04 4.77 -26.42
CA GLU A 230 1.05 4.10 -27.73
C GLU A 230 2.33 4.38 -28.51
N ASP A 231 2.96 5.54 -28.31
CA ASP A 231 4.20 5.95 -29.00
C ASP A 231 5.44 5.81 -28.11
N ARG A 232 6.55 5.38 -28.71
CA ARG A 232 7.80 5.09 -28.00
C ARG A 232 8.48 6.33 -27.40
N ALA A 233 8.10 7.53 -27.82
CA ALA A 233 8.70 8.78 -27.34
C ALA A 233 8.10 9.28 -26.01
N ASP A 234 6.87 8.88 -25.67
CA ASP A 234 6.05 9.52 -24.64
C ASP A 234 5.73 8.61 -23.45
N ARG A 235 6.53 7.60 -23.19
CA ARG A 235 6.21 6.55 -22.21
C ARG A 235 6.79 6.83 -20.82
N VAL A 236 5.96 6.71 -19.80
CA VAL A 236 6.38 6.74 -18.38
C VAL A 236 7.36 5.60 -18.08
N CYS A 237 8.42 5.88 -17.35
CA CYS A 237 9.37 4.85 -16.93
C CYS A 237 8.83 4.06 -15.74
N ALA A 238 8.94 2.72 -15.80
CA ALA A 238 8.49 1.81 -14.73
C ALA A 238 9.28 1.92 -13.41
N SER A 239 10.28 2.78 -13.33
CA SER A 239 11.18 2.87 -12.17
C SER A 239 10.67 3.74 -11.03
N SER A 240 9.53 4.40 -11.18
CA SER A 240 8.99 5.30 -10.15
C SER A 240 8.09 4.61 -9.13
N GLY A 241 8.50 3.48 -8.62
CA GLY A 241 7.92 2.96 -7.40
C GLY A 241 6.85 1.88 -7.61
N GLN A 242 7.27 0.69 -7.49
CA GLN A 242 6.54 -0.45 -6.93
C GLN A 242 7.27 -0.94 -5.71
#